data_fba6896e06cbe496256283c4113c37ff
#
_entry.id   fba6896e06cbe496256283c4113c37ff
#
_cell.length_a   1.000
_cell.length_b   1.000
_cell.length_c   1.000
_cell.angle_alpha   90.00
_cell.angle_beta   90.00
_cell.angle_gamma   90.00
#
_symmetry.space_group_name_H-M   'P 1'
#
loop_
_entity.id
_entity.type
_entity.pdbx_description
1 polymer ?
#
loop_
_entity_poly.entity_id
_entity_poly.type
_entity_poly.pdbx_seq_one_letter_code
_entity_poly.pdbx_strand_id
1 'polypeptide(L)'
;MKVKISLIIILSILFLQFGTDPVQKDLLNYINVELPKVAPLETEAVNAYSSVAGANYTTDEAMYKKIKEEALPKYSKFTSKLKAIKPATPELQSVHAEYVKAAQDQEEAFKFILDAIKKQDAKEIQTANVDLNAASTLINNWKADLLELCKKHNVVIE
;
A
#
# COMPACT_ATOMS: atom_id res chain seq x y z
N MET A 1 29.68 -71.15 21.70
CA MET A 1 29.29 -69.76 22.17
C MET A 1 28.87 -68.95 21.00
N LYS A 2 27.56 -68.68 20.84
CA LYS A 2 27.01 -67.84 19.69
C LYS A 2 26.88 -66.43 20.20
N VAL A 3 27.70 -65.51 19.66
CA VAL A 3 27.58 -64.05 19.91
C VAL A 3 26.47 -63.51 19.06
N LYS A 4 25.38 -63.01 19.67
CA LYS A 4 24.34 -62.26 19.01
C LYS A 4 24.79 -60.79 18.89
N ILE A 5 25.11 -60.37 17.67
CA ILE A 5 25.35 -58.95 17.34
C ILE A 5 23.97 -58.29 17.25
N SER A 6 23.63 -57.46 18.24
CA SER A 6 22.42 -56.63 18.24
C SER A 6 22.68 -55.42 17.35
N LEU A 7 22.04 -55.40 16.18
CA LEU A 7 22.08 -54.28 15.23
C LEU A 7 21.17 -53.15 15.76
N ILE A 8 21.79 -52.15 16.40
CA ILE A 8 21.07 -50.93 16.80
C ILE A 8 20.91 -50.08 15.54
N ILE A 9 19.70 -50.13 14.98
CA ILE A 9 19.32 -49.19 13.92
C ILE A 9 19.08 -47.82 14.56
N ILE A 10 20.08 -46.93 14.46
CA ILE A 10 19.89 -45.51 14.78
C ILE A 10 19.05 -44.92 13.70
N LEU A 11 17.74 -44.80 13.93
CA LEU A 11 16.82 -44.09 13.10
C LEU A 11 17.12 -42.58 13.24
N SER A 12 17.98 -42.07 12.37
CA SER A 12 18.21 -40.63 12.26
C SER A 12 16.92 -39.98 11.76
N ILE A 13 16.12 -39.46 12.69
CA ILE A 13 14.99 -38.60 12.36
C ILE A 13 15.59 -37.32 11.81
N LEU A 14 15.62 -37.22 10.50
CA LEU A 14 15.90 -35.98 9.80
C LEU A 14 14.72 -35.04 10.10
N PHE A 15 14.85 -34.20 11.13
CA PHE A 15 13.99 -33.07 11.32
C PHE A 15 14.27 -32.13 10.13
N LEU A 16 13.49 -32.25 9.07
CA LEU A 16 13.30 -31.19 8.12
C LEU A 16 12.69 -30.03 8.91
N GLN A 17 13.55 -29.15 9.39
CA GLN A 17 13.11 -27.84 9.86
C GLN A 17 12.56 -27.14 8.60
N PHE A 18 11.27 -27.25 8.35
CA PHE A 18 10.55 -26.30 7.56
C PHE A 18 10.60 -24.99 8.34
N GLY A 19 11.68 -24.22 8.14
CA GLY A 19 11.77 -22.86 8.65
C GLY A 19 10.57 -22.11 8.09
N THR A 20 9.72 -21.61 8.95
CA THR A 20 8.64 -20.71 8.52
C THR A 20 9.31 -19.51 7.90
N ASP A 21 9.07 -19.26 6.62
CA ASP A 21 9.61 -18.12 5.89
C ASP A 21 9.14 -16.82 6.59
N PRO A 22 10.04 -16.04 7.19
CA PRO A 22 9.66 -14.85 7.93
C PRO A 22 9.00 -13.80 7.04
N VAL A 23 9.39 -13.73 5.76
CA VAL A 23 8.79 -12.79 4.79
C VAL A 23 7.36 -13.22 4.45
N GLN A 24 7.12 -14.53 4.28
CA GLN A 24 5.77 -15.05 4.07
C GLN A 24 4.83 -14.67 5.24
N LYS A 25 5.29 -14.87 6.48
CA LYS A 25 4.50 -14.52 7.67
C LYS A 25 4.22 -13.03 7.75
N ASP A 26 5.21 -12.20 7.46
CA ASP A 26 5.08 -10.74 7.46
C ASP A 26 4.10 -10.27 6.38
N LEU A 27 4.19 -10.82 5.17
CA LEU A 27 3.26 -10.56 4.06
C LEU A 27 1.81 -10.90 4.44
N LEU A 28 1.59 -12.07 5.03
CA LEU A 28 0.25 -12.48 5.47
C LEU A 28 -0.32 -11.52 6.52
N ASN A 29 0.49 -11.09 7.49
CA ASN A 29 0.07 -10.07 8.46
C ASN A 29 -0.20 -8.72 7.78
N TYR A 30 0.68 -8.28 6.90
CA TYR A 30 0.55 -7.01 6.20
C TYR A 30 -0.74 -6.95 5.37
N ILE A 31 -1.00 -7.98 4.56
CA ILE A 31 -2.13 -8.03 3.64
C ILE A 31 -3.46 -8.26 4.37
N ASN A 32 -3.48 -9.17 5.35
CA ASN A 32 -4.73 -9.58 5.99
C ASN A 32 -5.08 -8.78 7.25
N VAL A 33 -4.11 -8.09 7.85
CA VAL A 33 -4.32 -7.36 9.12
C VAL A 33 -4.04 -5.87 8.97
N GLU A 34 -2.90 -5.48 8.42
CA GLU A 34 -2.50 -4.08 8.42
C GLU A 34 -3.17 -3.25 7.31
N LEU A 35 -3.11 -3.71 6.06
CA LEU A 35 -3.73 -3.00 4.94
C LEU A 35 -5.26 -2.81 5.11
N PRO A 36 -6.05 -3.79 5.58
CA PRO A 36 -7.49 -3.60 5.78
C PRO A 36 -7.86 -2.50 6.79
N LYS A 37 -6.96 -2.13 7.70
CA LYS A 37 -7.18 -1.03 8.66
C LYS A 37 -7.12 0.36 7.99
N VAL A 38 -6.44 0.47 6.85
CA VAL A 38 -6.18 1.75 6.17
C VAL A 38 -6.89 1.87 4.82
N ALA A 39 -7.07 0.78 4.09
CA ALA A 39 -7.66 0.77 2.76
C ALA A 39 -9.04 1.45 2.65
N PRO A 40 -9.98 1.34 3.63
CA PRO A 40 -11.25 2.05 3.57
C PRO A 40 -11.07 3.57 3.52
N LEU A 41 -10.09 4.13 4.23
CA LEU A 41 -9.83 5.58 4.24
C LEU A 41 -9.33 6.08 2.89
N GLU A 42 -8.44 5.32 2.24
CA GLU A 42 -7.99 5.60 0.88
C GLU A 42 -9.17 5.58 -0.10
N THR A 43 -9.94 4.49 -0.07
CA THR A 43 -11.11 4.31 -0.94
C THR A 43 -12.11 5.44 -0.78
N GLU A 44 -12.47 5.82 0.44
CA GLU A 44 -13.39 6.92 0.71
C GLU A 44 -12.86 8.26 0.22
N ALA A 45 -11.56 8.54 0.41
CA ALA A 45 -10.95 9.79 -0.04
C ALA A 45 -10.90 9.87 -1.57
N VAL A 46 -10.49 8.80 -2.23
CA VAL A 46 -10.44 8.73 -3.70
C VAL A 46 -11.84 8.84 -4.30
N ASN A 47 -12.84 8.19 -3.71
CA ASN A 47 -14.24 8.30 -4.14
C ASN A 47 -14.77 9.74 -3.98
N ALA A 48 -14.45 10.40 -2.85
CA ALA A 48 -14.82 11.80 -2.64
C ALA A 48 -14.20 12.71 -3.72
N TYR A 49 -12.92 12.54 -4.04
CA TYR A 49 -12.26 13.27 -5.13
C TYR A 49 -12.89 12.96 -6.48
N SER A 50 -13.05 11.69 -6.82
CA SER A 50 -13.59 11.26 -8.12
C SER A 50 -15.03 11.76 -8.36
N SER A 51 -15.79 11.97 -7.28
CA SER A 51 -17.17 12.49 -7.39
C SER A 51 -17.26 13.94 -7.91
N VAL A 52 -16.16 14.67 -7.95
CA VAL A 52 -16.09 16.08 -8.38
C VAL A 52 -15.00 16.35 -9.44
N ALA A 53 -14.30 15.31 -9.89
CA ALA A 53 -13.20 15.44 -10.84
C ALA A 53 -13.51 14.77 -12.18
N GLY A 54 -12.76 15.11 -13.22
CA GLY A 54 -12.93 14.54 -14.56
C GLY A 54 -14.34 14.75 -15.13
N ALA A 55 -15.00 13.67 -15.53
CA ALA A 55 -16.36 13.73 -16.08
C ALA A 55 -17.43 14.18 -15.06
N ASN A 56 -17.14 14.13 -13.77
CA ASN A 56 -18.03 14.54 -12.68
C ASN A 56 -17.80 16.00 -12.26
N TYR A 57 -16.84 16.70 -12.86
CA TYR A 57 -16.58 18.11 -12.58
C TYR A 57 -17.79 18.97 -12.94
N THR A 58 -18.15 19.87 -12.04
CA THR A 58 -19.23 20.85 -12.26
C THR A 58 -18.76 22.28 -12.11
N THR A 59 -18.18 22.63 -10.98
CA THR A 59 -17.63 23.96 -10.69
C THR A 59 -16.39 23.87 -9.80
N ASP A 60 -15.53 24.88 -9.88
CA ASP A 60 -14.36 25.02 -8.98
C ASP A 60 -14.77 25.07 -7.52
N GLU A 61 -15.87 25.74 -7.19
CA GLU A 61 -16.37 25.82 -5.82
C GLU A 61 -16.78 24.46 -5.27
N ALA A 62 -17.52 23.67 -6.05
CA ALA A 62 -17.93 22.32 -5.65
C ALA A 62 -16.72 21.39 -5.47
N MET A 63 -15.76 21.46 -6.40
CA MET A 63 -14.52 20.70 -6.35
C MET A 63 -13.68 21.10 -5.14
N TYR A 64 -13.46 22.39 -4.94
CA TYR A 64 -12.72 22.91 -3.79
C TYR A 64 -13.32 22.44 -2.46
N LYS A 65 -14.63 22.60 -2.30
CA LYS A 65 -15.34 22.21 -1.09
C LYS A 65 -15.19 20.70 -0.80
N LYS A 66 -15.44 19.87 -1.81
CA LYS A 66 -15.37 18.41 -1.68
C LYS A 66 -13.95 17.93 -1.32
N ILE A 67 -12.93 18.47 -1.98
CA ILE A 67 -11.54 18.11 -1.68
C ILE A 67 -11.17 18.56 -0.27
N LYS A 68 -11.47 19.81 0.09
CA LYS A 68 -11.10 20.40 1.37
C LYS A 68 -11.80 19.74 2.56
N GLU A 69 -13.09 19.43 2.43
CA GLU A 69 -13.91 18.99 3.56
C GLU A 69 -13.97 17.46 3.67
N GLU A 70 -13.75 16.72 2.58
CA GLU A 70 -13.88 15.27 2.60
C GLU A 70 -12.63 14.52 2.11
N ALA A 71 -12.17 14.78 0.86
CA ALA A 71 -11.12 13.98 0.26
C ALA A 71 -9.78 14.12 1.02
N LEU A 72 -9.30 15.35 1.19
CA LEU A 72 -7.99 15.62 1.81
C LEU A 72 -7.94 15.19 3.30
N PRO A 73 -8.94 15.48 4.17
CA PRO A 73 -8.88 15.03 5.55
C PRO A 73 -8.85 13.49 5.69
N LYS A 74 -9.61 12.78 4.85
CA LYS A 74 -9.60 11.31 4.83
C LYS A 74 -8.28 10.77 4.32
N TYR A 75 -7.75 11.38 3.25
CA TYR A 75 -6.48 10.96 2.66
C TYR A 75 -5.31 11.22 3.62
N SER A 76 -5.27 12.37 4.29
CA SER A 76 -4.24 12.66 5.32
C SER A 76 -4.29 11.68 6.48
N LYS A 77 -5.50 11.26 6.89
CA LYS A 77 -5.67 10.22 7.92
C LYS A 77 -5.16 8.86 7.41
N PHE A 78 -5.45 8.53 6.15
CA PHE A 78 -4.91 7.33 5.50
C PHE A 78 -3.40 7.34 5.48
N THR A 79 -2.77 8.40 4.94
CA THR A 79 -1.30 8.55 4.84
C THR A 79 -0.63 8.42 6.22
N SER A 80 -1.20 9.09 7.23
CA SER A 80 -0.70 9.01 8.60
C SER A 80 -0.74 7.59 9.17
N LYS A 81 -1.85 6.88 8.98
CA LYS A 81 -1.99 5.49 9.44
C LYS A 81 -1.11 4.53 8.64
N LEU A 82 -0.99 4.73 7.33
CA LEU A 82 -0.12 3.94 6.46
C LEU A 82 1.34 4.04 6.94
N LYS A 83 1.84 5.24 7.20
CA LYS A 83 3.20 5.47 7.75
C LYS A 83 3.44 4.82 9.11
N ALA A 84 2.40 4.57 9.88
CA ALA A 84 2.50 3.91 11.17
C ALA A 84 2.67 2.39 11.08
N ILE A 85 2.34 1.77 9.95
CA ILE A 85 2.57 0.35 9.71
C ILE A 85 4.08 0.09 9.68
N LYS A 86 4.52 -0.96 10.34
CA LYS A 86 5.94 -1.33 10.46
C LYS A 86 6.12 -2.79 10.06
N PRO A 87 6.33 -3.08 8.78
CA PRO A 87 6.69 -4.43 8.36
C PRO A 87 7.95 -4.91 9.08
N ALA A 88 8.01 -6.20 9.36
CA ALA A 88 9.11 -6.78 10.14
C ALA A 88 10.35 -7.07 9.29
N THR A 89 10.16 -7.42 8.02
CA THR A 89 11.23 -7.87 7.12
C THR A 89 11.73 -6.75 6.21
N PRO A 90 13.03 -6.67 5.92
CA PRO A 90 13.59 -5.64 5.05
C PRO A 90 12.97 -5.60 3.65
N GLU A 91 12.65 -6.77 3.08
CA GLU A 91 12.02 -6.87 1.76
C GLU A 91 10.65 -6.18 1.76
N LEU A 92 9.80 -6.47 2.74
CA LEU A 92 8.49 -5.85 2.83
C LEU A 92 8.56 -4.40 3.27
N GLN A 93 9.56 -4.02 4.08
CA GLN A 93 9.82 -2.60 4.42
C GLN A 93 10.10 -1.77 3.18
N SER A 94 10.89 -2.31 2.22
CA SER A 94 11.19 -1.62 0.96
C SER A 94 9.92 -1.40 0.14
N VAL A 95 9.14 -2.44 -0.08
CA VAL A 95 7.86 -2.37 -0.82
C VAL A 95 6.86 -1.44 -0.11
N HIS A 96 6.79 -1.49 1.22
CA HIS A 96 5.91 -0.59 1.98
C HIS A 96 6.33 0.89 1.86
N ALA A 97 7.62 1.17 1.83
CA ALA A 97 8.13 2.54 1.68
C ALA A 97 7.69 3.17 0.34
N GLU A 98 7.59 2.40 -0.73
CA GLU A 98 7.08 2.85 -2.03
C GLU A 98 5.61 3.28 -1.93
N TYR A 99 4.77 2.50 -1.23
CA TYR A 99 3.37 2.86 -1.00
C TYR A 99 3.23 4.14 -0.18
N VAL A 100 4.02 4.26 0.89
CA VAL A 100 4.04 5.47 1.73
C VAL A 100 4.42 6.69 0.89
N LYS A 101 5.44 6.56 0.02
CA LYS A 101 5.85 7.66 -0.85
C LYS A 101 4.73 8.03 -1.84
N ALA A 102 4.17 7.06 -2.52
CA ALA A 102 3.09 7.29 -3.48
C ALA A 102 1.87 7.96 -2.82
N ALA A 103 1.51 7.53 -1.60
CA ALA A 103 0.44 8.14 -0.83
C ALA A 103 0.76 9.59 -0.43
N GLN A 104 2.00 9.89 -0.07
CA GLN A 104 2.42 11.26 0.24
C GLN A 104 2.36 12.16 -1.00
N ASP A 105 2.84 11.68 -2.14
CA ASP A 105 2.81 12.43 -3.40
C ASP A 105 1.36 12.74 -3.80
N GLN A 106 0.44 11.80 -3.64
CA GLN A 106 -0.99 12.04 -3.91
C GLN A 106 -1.64 13.02 -2.92
N GLU A 107 -1.27 12.97 -1.64
CA GLU A 107 -1.73 13.94 -0.65
C GLU A 107 -1.28 15.37 -0.99
N GLU A 108 -0.02 15.54 -1.41
CA GLU A 108 0.50 16.84 -1.83
C GLU A 108 -0.21 17.33 -3.11
N ALA A 109 -0.50 16.44 -4.05
CA ALA A 109 -1.25 16.81 -5.26
C ALA A 109 -2.67 17.31 -4.91
N PHE A 110 -3.38 16.73 -3.93
CA PHE A 110 -4.67 17.27 -3.47
C PHE A 110 -4.53 18.68 -2.88
N LYS A 111 -3.48 18.94 -2.10
CA LYS A 111 -3.20 20.28 -1.55
C LYS A 111 -2.92 21.26 -2.65
N PHE A 112 -2.13 20.84 -3.65
CA PHE A 112 -1.80 21.69 -4.80
C PHE A 112 -3.02 22.04 -5.64
N ILE A 113 -3.96 21.11 -5.87
CA ILE A 113 -5.24 21.41 -6.54
C ILE A 113 -6.02 22.47 -5.77
N LEU A 114 -6.12 22.37 -4.45
CA LEU A 114 -6.84 23.38 -3.66
C LEU A 114 -6.24 24.78 -3.81
N ASP A 115 -4.91 24.87 -3.83
CA ASP A 115 -4.22 26.16 -4.00
C ASP A 115 -4.38 26.71 -5.42
N ALA A 116 -4.31 25.85 -6.44
CA ALA A 116 -4.52 26.22 -7.84
C ALA A 116 -5.95 26.74 -8.09
N ILE A 117 -6.97 26.09 -7.52
CA ILE A 117 -8.35 26.55 -7.60
C ILE A 117 -8.51 27.94 -6.96
N LYS A 118 -7.93 28.17 -5.78
CA LYS A 118 -7.99 29.48 -5.11
C LYS A 118 -7.36 30.61 -5.94
N LYS A 119 -6.26 30.30 -6.63
CA LYS A 119 -5.57 31.26 -7.49
C LYS A 119 -6.26 31.44 -8.85
N GLN A 120 -7.24 30.60 -9.18
CA GLN A 120 -7.86 30.50 -10.52
C GLN A 120 -6.81 30.24 -11.61
N ASP A 121 -5.76 29.46 -11.28
CA ASP A 121 -4.65 29.17 -12.19
C ASP A 121 -4.87 27.81 -12.88
N ALA A 122 -5.41 27.84 -14.08
CA ALA A 122 -5.66 26.65 -14.89
C ALA A 122 -4.39 25.86 -15.21
N LYS A 123 -3.22 26.51 -15.27
CA LYS A 123 -1.96 25.84 -15.54
C LYS A 123 -1.49 25.06 -14.31
N GLU A 124 -1.63 25.64 -13.12
CA GLU A 124 -1.34 24.91 -11.87
C GLU A 124 -2.29 23.72 -11.67
N ILE A 125 -3.58 23.84 -12.04
CA ILE A 125 -4.54 22.73 -12.02
C ILE A 125 -4.07 21.60 -12.95
N GLN A 126 -3.61 21.94 -14.16
CA GLN A 126 -3.08 20.93 -15.08
C GLN A 126 -1.83 20.24 -14.53
N THR A 127 -0.93 20.98 -13.90
CA THR A 127 0.28 20.41 -13.23
C THR A 127 -0.12 19.46 -12.11
N ALA A 128 -1.06 19.85 -11.24
CA ALA A 128 -1.55 19.00 -10.17
C ALA A 128 -2.19 17.69 -10.67
N ASN A 129 -2.88 17.73 -11.82
CA ASN A 129 -3.40 16.51 -12.45
C ASN A 129 -2.30 15.58 -12.97
N VAL A 130 -1.18 16.14 -13.46
CA VAL A 130 0.01 15.34 -13.83
C VAL A 130 0.59 14.67 -12.59
N ASP A 131 0.70 15.38 -11.47
CA ASP A 131 1.21 14.85 -10.20
C ASP A 131 0.29 13.74 -9.65
N LEU A 132 -1.03 13.89 -9.74
CA LEU A 132 -1.99 12.84 -9.40
C LEU A 132 -1.81 11.57 -10.25
N ASN A 133 -1.61 11.73 -11.55
CA ASN A 133 -1.37 10.61 -12.44
C ASN A 133 -0.03 9.91 -12.13
N ALA A 134 1.01 10.68 -11.81
CA ALA A 134 2.29 10.15 -11.38
C ALA A 134 2.17 9.35 -10.08
N ALA A 135 1.48 9.89 -9.07
CA ALA A 135 1.22 9.21 -7.81
C ALA A 135 0.41 7.90 -8.02
N SER A 136 -0.61 7.94 -8.88
CA SER A 136 -1.38 6.74 -9.25
C SER A 136 -0.50 5.67 -9.91
N THR A 137 0.44 6.09 -10.76
CA THR A 137 1.43 5.17 -11.38
C THR A 137 2.30 4.52 -10.32
N LEU A 138 2.79 5.28 -9.33
CA LEU A 138 3.58 4.74 -8.22
C LEU A 138 2.78 3.73 -7.36
N ILE A 139 1.50 3.98 -7.13
CA ILE A 139 0.61 3.02 -6.44
C ILE A 139 0.49 1.71 -7.24
N ASN A 140 0.37 1.79 -8.55
CA ASN A 140 0.30 0.60 -9.41
C ASN A 140 1.62 -0.17 -9.43
N ASN A 141 2.77 0.53 -9.43
CA ASN A 141 4.09 -0.10 -9.32
C ASN A 141 4.22 -0.83 -7.98
N TRP A 142 3.89 -0.16 -6.87
CA TRP A 142 3.86 -0.80 -5.55
C TRP A 142 3.00 -2.07 -5.52
N LYS A 143 1.82 -2.06 -6.13
CA LYS A 143 0.97 -3.27 -6.23
C LYS A 143 1.66 -4.40 -6.97
N ALA A 144 2.35 -4.08 -8.08
CA ALA A 144 3.10 -5.07 -8.85
C ALA A 144 4.27 -5.65 -8.02
N ASP A 145 5.02 -4.81 -7.32
CA ASP A 145 6.15 -5.22 -6.50
C ASP A 145 5.69 -6.05 -5.28
N LEU A 146 4.56 -5.68 -4.67
CA LEU A 146 3.94 -6.49 -3.62
C LEU A 146 3.53 -7.88 -4.13
N LEU A 147 2.90 -7.95 -5.30
CA LEU A 147 2.52 -9.22 -5.94
C LEU A 147 3.73 -10.08 -6.28
N GLU A 148 4.80 -9.49 -6.78
CA GLU A 148 6.05 -10.20 -7.05
C GLU A 148 6.66 -10.76 -5.77
N LEU A 149 6.72 -9.96 -4.70
CA LEU A 149 7.19 -10.41 -3.40
C LEU A 149 6.33 -11.55 -2.84
N CYS A 150 5.01 -11.46 -2.97
CA CYS A 150 4.08 -12.53 -2.59
C CYS A 150 4.37 -13.82 -3.35
N LYS A 151 4.53 -13.74 -4.67
CA LYS A 151 4.84 -14.89 -5.52
C LYS A 151 6.17 -15.55 -5.12
N LYS A 152 7.21 -14.75 -4.86
CA LYS A 152 8.52 -15.20 -4.43
C LYS A 152 8.45 -16.01 -3.12
N HIS A 153 7.56 -15.63 -2.23
CA HIS A 153 7.40 -16.23 -0.89
C HIS A 153 6.16 -17.13 -0.76
N ASN A 154 5.60 -17.61 -1.89
CA ASN A 154 4.46 -18.53 -1.94
C ASN A 154 3.20 -18.02 -1.20
N VAL A 155 2.95 -16.70 -1.22
CA VAL A 155 1.71 -16.10 -0.75
C VAL A 155 0.76 -15.96 -1.95
N VAL A 156 -0.43 -16.55 -1.84
CA VAL A 156 -1.48 -16.42 -2.85
C VAL A 156 -2.45 -15.31 -2.39
N ILE A 157 -2.72 -14.37 -3.29
CA ILE A 157 -3.74 -13.31 -3.11
C ILE A 157 -4.92 -13.70 -4.00
N GLU A 158 -6.09 -13.89 -3.39
CA GLU A 158 -7.37 -14.16 -4.07
C GLU A 158 -8.08 -12.87 -4.47
#